data_e09f65e4eaae0611253c4d3c1a186c0c
#
_entry.id   e09f65e4eaae0611253c4d3c1a186c0c
#
_cell.length_a   1.000
_cell.length_b   1.000
_cell.length_c   1.000
_cell.angle_alpha   90.00
_cell.angle_beta   90.00
_cell.angle_gamma   90.00
#
_symmetry.space_group_name_H-M   'P 1'
#
loop_
_entity.id
_entity.type
_entity.pdbx_description
1 polymer ?
#
loop_
_entity_poly.entity_id
_entity_poly.type
_entity_poly.pdbx_seq_one_letter_code
_entity_poly.pdbx_strand_id
1 'polypeptide(L)'
;MTATDRTPPPLKWLCLGNRDANDGFELFAHGIYARNGALVGSKLSLRERRQRVDLSAFLSGAPPLLAEAAVKHLLARLLCVHRHNTDLELLGRNFIPLHASSLGNAGVCERLLASARQLQQHQVELCLLLAIDEQGPASPEYLATLARLRDSGMRIALHPQRIDTDARQCFAEVDAGLCDFLALGARLLAPGPLTRNLRQRKSIEYLNRLLVAQDIQMLCLNVDTEEQHQQANALPFAFRHGRHYSEPFQAWPFSAGT
;
A
#
# COMPACT_ATOMS: atom_id res chain seq x y z
N MET A 1 -7.27 14.86 -24.93
CA MET A 1 -6.06 14.55 -24.13
C MET A 1 -5.92 13.06 -24.16
N THR A 2 -4.93 12.60 -24.93
CA THR A 2 -4.66 11.19 -25.21
C THR A 2 -4.18 10.49 -23.97
N ALA A 3 -4.85 9.40 -23.60
CA ALA A 3 -4.37 8.45 -22.61
C ALA A 3 -2.97 7.97 -23.09
N THR A 4 -1.94 8.35 -22.36
CA THR A 4 -0.59 7.80 -22.58
C THR A 4 -0.65 6.32 -22.26
N ASP A 5 -0.59 5.54 -23.32
CA ASP A 5 -0.38 4.10 -23.35
C ASP A 5 0.94 3.82 -22.60
N ARG A 6 0.86 3.57 -21.29
CA ARG A 6 2.00 3.19 -20.48
C ARG A 6 2.14 1.69 -20.55
N THR A 7 2.75 1.23 -21.63
CA THR A 7 3.25 -0.13 -21.72
C THR A 7 4.08 -0.44 -20.48
N PRO A 8 3.77 -1.48 -19.71
CA PRO A 8 4.59 -1.85 -18.56
C PRO A 8 6.03 -2.11 -19.03
N PRO A 9 7.04 -1.80 -18.21
CA PRO A 9 8.43 -1.96 -18.58
C PRO A 9 8.72 -3.40 -18.98
N PRO A 10 9.64 -3.62 -19.95
CA PRO A 10 9.91 -4.94 -20.47
C PRO A 10 10.43 -5.89 -19.40
N LEU A 11 9.88 -7.08 -19.37
CA LEU A 11 10.03 -8.17 -18.41
C LEU A 11 11.45 -8.70 -18.19
N LYS A 12 12.45 -8.20 -18.91
CA LYS A 12 13.82 -8.73 -18.91
C LYS A 12 14.54 -8.72 -17.56
N TRP A 13 14.16 -7.87 -16.66
CA TRP A 13 14.90 -7.60 -15.43
C TRP A 13 14.45 -8.42 -14.20
N LEU A 14 13.24 -8.96 -14.21
CA LEU A 14 12.78 -9.85 -13.12
C LEU A 14 13.25 -11.29 -13.27
N CYS A 15 13.69 -11.67 -14.46
CA CYS A 15 14.18 -13.03 -14.73
C CYS A 15 15.63 -13.28 -14.31
N LEU A 16 16.35 -12.24 -13.87
CA LEU A 16 17.75 -12.38 -13.45
C LEU A 16 17.80 -12.76 -11.97
N GLY A 17 17.41 -13.98 -11.69
CA GLY A 17 17.66 -14.60 -10.40
C GLY A 17 19.14 -14.65 -10.08
N ASN A 18 19.52 -14.20 -8.91
CA ASN A 18 20.69 -14.59 -8.17
C ASN A 18 22.07 -14.15 -8.69
N ARG A 19 22.22 -13.02 -9.33
CA ARG A 19 23.51 -12.40 -9.54
C ARG A 19 23.57 -11.02 -8.92
N ASP A 20 24.34 -10.93 -7.85
CA ASP A 20 24.87 -9.74 -7.18
C ASP A 20 23.87 -8.65 -6.74
N ALA A 21 24.13 -8.07 -5.58
CA ALA A 21 23.38 -7.03 -4.87
C ALA A 21 23.13 -5.72 -5.67
N ASN A 22 23.28 -5.74 -6.98
CA ASN A 22 23.22 -4.64 -7.92
C ASN A 22 22.06 -4.74 -8.94
N ASP A 23 20.97 -5.44 -8.60
CA ASP A 23 19.87 -5.71 -9.55
C ASP A 23 19.06 -4.49 -10.02
N GLY A 24 19.56 -3.31 -9.83
CA GLY A 24 18.95 -2.09 -10.40
C GLY A 24 17.67 -1.63 -9.70
N PHE A 25 17.14 -2.39 -8.76
CA PHE A 25 15.98 -2.02 -7.95
C PHE A 25 16.37 -1.55 -6.57
N GLU A 26 15.84 -0.41 -6.20
CA GLU A 26 16.02 0.20 -4.89
C GLU A 26 14.69 0.20 -4.15
N LEU A 27 14.72 -0.18 -2.86
CA LEU A 27 13.58 -0.05 -1.98
C LEU A 27 13.54 1.38 -1.43
N PHE A 28 12.39 2.02 -1.62
CA PHE A 28 12.10 3.33 -1.06
C PHE A 28 10.97 3.20 -0.03
N ALA A 29 11.13 3.94 1.05
CA ALA A 29 10.09 4.14 2.04
C ALA A 29 9.61 5.60 1.99
N HIS A 30 8.33 5.79 2.19
CA HIS A 30 7.71 7.11 2.24
C HIS A 30 6.82 7.18 3.49
N GLY A 31 7.11 8.11 4.38
CA GLY A 31 6.50 8.21 5.70
C GLY A 31 4.98 8.31 5.67
N ILE A 32 4.35 7.65 6.63
CA ILE A 32 2.93 7.79 6.96
C ILE A 32 2.85 8.44 8.33
N TYR A 33 2.12 9.53 8.43
CA TYR A 33 2.06 10.39 9.60
C TYR A 33 0.66 10.40 10.23
N ALA A 34 0.61 10.34 11.55
CA ALA A 34 -0.60 10.60 12.30
C ALA A 34 -1.01 12.07 12.23
N ARG A 35 -2.22 12.38 12.66
CA ARG A 35 -2.76 13.76 12.64
C ARG A 35 -1.94 14.76 13.45
N ASN A 36 -1.25 14.29 14.48
CA ASN A 36 -0.35 15.10 15.30
C ASN A 36 1.08 15.24 14.72
N GLY A 37 1.33 14.74 13.51
CA GLY A 37 2.63 14.77 12.86
C GLY A 37 3.59 13.64 13.24
N ALA A 38 3.20 12.73 14.14
CA ALA A 38 4.04 11.60 14.51
C ALA A 38 4.15 10.60 13.33
N LEU A 39 5.35 10.13 13.03
CA LEU A 39 5.58 9.05 12.07
C LEU A 39 5.05 7.74 12.66
N VAL A 40 4.17 7.06 11.94
CA VAL A 40 3.51 5.83 12.38
C VAL A 40 3.84 4.62 11.52
N GLY A 41 4.48 4.84 10.39
CA GLY A 41 4.85 3.78 9.46
C GLY A 41 5.33 4.32 8.13
N SER A 42 5.52 3.43 7.17
CA SER A 42 5.98 3.78 5.83
C SER A 42 5.26 2.99 4.75
N LYS A 43 4.96 3.67 3.64
CA LYS A 43 4.55 3.03 2.40
C LYS A 43 5.79 2.67 1.60
N LEU A 44 5.94 1.40 1.26
CA LEU A 44 7.05 0.90 0.49
C LEU A 44 6.82 1.08 -1.01
N SER A 45 7.89 1.28 -1.77
CA SER A 45 7.87 1.32 -3.22
C SER A 45 9.21 0.82 -3.77
N LEU A 46 9.18 0.30 -5.01
CA LEU A 46 10.39 -0.03 -5.74
C LEU A 46 10.69 1.06 -6.76
N ARG A 47 11.98 1.33 -6.97
CA ARG A 47 12.46 2.18 -8.06
C ARG A 47 13.47 1.40 -8.89
N GLU A 48 13.35 1.47 -10.19
CA GLU A 48 14.37 1.03 -11.12
C GLU A 48 15.27 2.23 -11.45
N ARG A 49 16.52 2.20 -10.98
CA ARG A 49 17.60 3.20 -11.15
C ARG A 49 17.19 4.69 -11.20
N ARG A 50 16.09 5.06 -11.86
CA ARG A 50 15.59 6.45 -12.00
C ARG A 50 14.08 6.54 -12.14
N GLN A 51 13.37 5.42 -12.29
CA GLN A 51 11.94 5.41 -12.53
C GLN A 51 11.20 4.70 -11.39
N ARG A 52 10.21 5.38 -10.82
CA ARG A 52 9.33 4.77 -9.82
C ARG A 52 8.45 3.72 -10.48
N VAL A 53 8.51 2.51 -9.98
CA VAL A 53 7.61 1.42 -10.37
C VAL A 53 6.42 1.45 -9.42
N ASP A 54 5.22 1.60 -9.96
CA ASP A 54 4.00 1.36 -9.20
C ASP A 54 3.82 -0.16 -9.06
N LEU A 55 4.21 -0.68 -7.89
CA LEU A 55 4.18 -2.12 -7.64
C LEU A 55 2.76 -2.69 -7.75
N SER A 56 1.75 -1.93 -7.31
CA SER A 56 0.35 -2.36 -7.38
C SER A 56 -0.11 -2.51 -8.84
N ALA A 57 0.12 -1.48 -9.65
CA ALA A 57 -0.22 -1.52 -11.07
C ALA A 57 0.59 -2.58 -11.83
N PHE A 58 1.87 -2.74 -11.49
CA PHE A 58 2.71 -3.78 -12.06
C PHE A 58 2.18 -5.18 -11.76
N LEU A 59 1.87 -5.46 -10.50
CA LEU A 59 1.43 -6.80 -10.06
C LEU A 59 0.05 -7.17 -10.59
N SER A 60 -0.83 -6.20 -10.86
CA SER A 60 -2.15 -6.47 -11.44
C SER A 60 -2.10 -7.09 -12.84
N GLY A 61 -1.08 -6.72 -13.62
CA GLY A 61 -0.88 -7.24 -14.99
C GLY A 61 0.25 -8.26 -15.13
N ALA A 62 0.99 -8.56 -14.07
CA ALA A 62 2.15 -9.43 -14.14
C ALA A 62 1.77 -10.92 -14.21
N PRO A 63 2.49 -11.74 -15.01
CA PRO A 63 2.38 -13.18 -14.91
C PRO A 63 2.64 -13.68 -13.48
N PRO A 64 2.00 -14.79 -13.03
CA PRO A 64 2.09 -15.27 -11.65
C PRO A 64 3.51 -15.42 -11.10
N LEU A 65 4.42 -16.00 -11.89
CA LEU A 65 5.83 -16.17 -11.49
C LEU A 65 6.56 -14.84 -11.27
N LEU A 66 6.22 -13.82 -12.05
CA LEU A 66 6.82 -12.51 -11.93
C LEU A 66 6.26 -11.74 -10.73
N ALA A 67 4.98 -11.87 -10.47
CA ALA A 67 4.35 -11.30 -9.28
C ALA A 67 4.97 -11.90 -8.01
N GLU A 68 5.14 -13.23 -7.96
CA GLU A 68 5.81 -13.91 -6.85
C GLU A 68 7.27 -13.44 -6.69
N ALA A 69 8.04 -13.36 -7.78
CA ALA A 69 9.43 -12.91 -7.75
C ALA A 69 9.56 -11.47 -7.25
N ALA A 70 8.69 -10.56 -7.68
CA ALA A 70 8.69 -9.16 -7.25
C ALA A 70 8.37 -9.03 -5.75
N VAL A 71 7.36 -9.74 -5.26
CA VAL A 71 7.00 -9.77 -3.84
C VAL A 71 8.12 -10.38 -3.02
N LYS A 72 8.70 -11.51 -3.46
CA LYS A 72 9.86 -12.13 -2.80
C LYS A 72 11.03 -11.15 -2.69
N HIS A 73 11.35 -10.44 -3.77
CA HIS A 73 12.45 -9.48 -3.80
C HIS A 73 12.19 -8.32 -2.81
N LEU A 74 11.02 -7.74 -2.82
CA LEU A 74 10.63 -6.66 -1.91
C LEU A 74 10.74 -7.11 -0.46
N LEU A 75 10.19 -8.27 -0.12
CA LEU A 75 10.21 -8.81 1.24
C LEU A 75 11.61 -9.17 1.70
N ALA A 76 12.45 -9.75 0.82
CA ALA A 76 13.85 -10.04 1.12
C ALA A 76 14.65 -8.76 1.42
N ARG A 77 14.41 -7.69 0.65
CA ARG A 77 15.01 -6.38 0.90
C ARG A 77 14.54 -5.79 2.23
N LEU A 78 13.26 -5.84 2.52
CA LEU A 78 12.72 -5.36 3.79
C LEU A 78 13.33 -6.10 4.99
N LEU A 79 13.40 -7.42 4.94
CA LEU A 79 14.05 -8.25 5.97
C LEU A 79 15.53 -7.90 6.13
N CYS A 80 16.23 -7.68 5.03
CA CYS A 80 17.64 -7.32 5.04
C CYS A 80 17.86 -5.96 5.72
N VAL A 81 17.02 -4.96 5.39
CA VAL A 81 17.05 -3.64 6.02
C VAL A 81 16.86 -3.75 7.53
N HIS A 82 15.88 -4.50 7.99
CA HIS A 82 15.63 -4.67 9.44
C HIS A 82 16.74 -5.44 10.17
N ARG A 83 17.45 -6.33 9.52
CA ARG A 83 18.56 -7.06 10.15
C ARG A 83 19.83 -6.23 10.35
N HIS A 84 20.04 -5.23 9.52
CA HIS A 84 21.31 -4.50 9.48
C HIS A 84 21.22 -3.06 9.97
N ASN A 85 20.02 -2.55 10.21
CA ASN A 85 19.83 -1.14 10.54
C ASN A 85 18.92 -0.98 11.76
N THR A 86 19.52 -0.69 12.91
CA THR A 86 18.81 -0.45 14.18
C THR A 86 18.02 0.86 14.18
N ASP A 87 18.34 1.81 13.29
CA ASP A 87 17.64 3.11 13.21
C ASP A 87 16.28 3.02 12.50
N LEU A 88 15.93 1.83 12.01
CA LEU A 88 14.63 1.56 11.37
C LEU A 88 13.50 1.23 12.35
N GLU A 89 13.70 1.37 13.66
CA GLU A 89 12.60 1.48 14.63
C GLU A 89 11.57 2.53 14.23
N LEU A 90 11.98 3.49 13.37
CA LEU A 90 11.12 4.50 12.77
C LEU A 90 10.06 3.96 11.80
N LEU A 91 10.21 2.73 11.30
CA LEU A 91 9.32 2.23 10.26
C LEU A 91 8.13 1.42 10.78
N GLY A 92 7.86 1.41 12.07
CA GLY A 92 6.74 0.72 12.76
C GLY A 92 5.88 -0.19 11.87
N ARG A 93 5.05 0.40 11.03
CA ARG A 93 4.20 -0.30 10.05
C ARG A 93 4.72 -0.14 8.64
N ASN A 94 4.87 -1.26 7.94
CA ASN A 94 5.32 -1.27 6.55
C ASN A 94 4.17 -1.60 5.62
N PHE A 95 3.67 -0.60 4.90
CA PHE A 95 2.57 -0.75 3.96
C PHE A 95 3.10 -1.19 2.59
N ILE A 96 2.76 -2.40 2.21
CA ILE A 96 3.13 -2.99 0.92
C ILE A 96 1.97 -2.82 -0.06
N PRO A 97 2.11 -2.01 -1.12
CA PRO A 97 1.06 -1.84 -2.11
C PRO A 97 0.98 -3.08 -3.00
N LEU A 98 -0.18 -3.71 -3.02
CA LEU A 98 -0.50 -4.86 -3.88
C LEU A 98 -1.86 -4.61 -4.55
N HIS A 99 -2.09 -5.29 -5.66
CA HIS A 99 -3.42 -5.38 -6.23
C HIS A 99 -4.15 -6.60 -5.63
N ALA A 100 -5.44 -6.50 -5.35
CA ALA A 100 -6.21 -7.59 -4.73
C ALA A 100 -6.15 -8.89 -5.55
N SER A 101 -6.15 -8.80 -6.89
CA SER A 101 -6.01 -9.96 -7.77
C SER A 101 -4.70 -10.74 -7.57
N SER A 102 -3.65 -10.10 -7.06
CA SER A 102 -2.38 -10.77 -6.76
C SER A 102 -2.51 -11.84 -5.68
N LEU A 103 -3.53 -11.75 -4.83
CA LEU A 103 -3.82 -12.73 -3.79
C LEU A 103 -4.42 -14.04 -4.34
N GLY A 104 -4.85 -14.07 -5.60
CA GLY A 104 -5.17 -15.32 -6.31
C GLY A 104 -3.93 -16.17 -6.64
N ASN A 105 -2.73 -15.63 -6.48
CA ASN A 105 -1.48 -16.35 -6.67
C ASN A 105 -1.01 -16.98 -5.35
N ALA A 106 -1.07 -18.32 -5.27
CA ALA A 106 -0.66 -19.06 -4.08
C ALA A 106 0.79 -18.78 -3.67
N GLY A 107 1.71 -18.66 -4.64
CA GLY A 107 3.11 -18.35 -4.39
C GLY A 107 3.31 -16.98 -3.73
N VAL A 108 2.55 -15.96 -4.14
CA VAL A 108 2.52 -14.63 -3.50
C VAL A 108 2.07 -14.76 -2.04
N CYS A 109 0.95 -15.46 -1.81
CA CYS A 109 0.39 -15.64 -0.46
C CYS A 109 1.36 -16.37 0.47
N GLU A 110 1.98 -17.45 0.01
CA GLU A 110 2.97 -18.19 0.81
C GLU A 110 4.19 -17.35 1.16
N ARG A 111 4.69 -16.53 0.22
CA ARG A 111 5.79 -15.60 0.48
C ARG A 111 5.43 -14.55 1.52
N LEU A 112 4.23 -13.99 1.42
CA LEU A 112 3.72 -13.03 2.41
C LEU A 112 3.64 -13.67 3.80
N LEU A 113 3.04 -14.86 3.92
CA LEU A 113 2.91 -15.59 5.19
C LEU A 113 4.26 -15.94 5.81
N ALA A 114 5.20 -16.44 5.01
CA ALA A 114 6.55 -16.76 5.48
C ALA A 114 7.30 -15.53 5.99
N SER A 115 7.20 -14.42 5.25
CA SER A 115 7.88 -13.16 5.62
C SER A 115 7.24 -12.47 6.80
N ALA A 116 5.91 -12.53 6.96
CA ALA A 116 5.22 -11.97 8.11
C ALA A 116 5.73 -12.59 9.41
N ARG A 117 5.85 -13.91 9.46
CA ARG A 117 6.39 -14.63 10.64
C ARG A 117 7.82 -14.20 10.97
N GLN A 118 8.67 -14.01 9.95
CA GLN A 118 10.04 -13.56 10.16
C GLN A 118 10.09 -12.12 10.66
N LEU A 119 9.28 -11.23 10.09
CA LEU A 119 9.25 -9.81 10.44
C LEU A 119 8.65 -9.59 11.85
N GLN A 120 7.69 -10.39 12.25
CA GLN A 120 7.17 -10.37 13.63
C GLN A 120 8.24 -10.64 14.67
N GLN A 121 9.22 -11.52 14.38
CA GLN A 121 10.35 -11.77 15.27
C GLN A 121 11.22 -10.52 15.48
N HIS A 122 11.15 -9.57 14.54
CA HIS A 122 11.83 -8.28 14.61
C HIS A 122 10.90 -7.13 15.02
N GLN A 123 9.70 -7.44 15.53
CA GLN A 123 8.68 -6.45 15.92
C GLN A 123 8.24 -5.53 14.78
N VAL A 124 8.34 -6.00 13.54
CA VAL A 124 7.93 -5.26 12.34
C VAL A 124 6.52 -5.67 11.94
N GLU A 125 5.62 -4.69 11.90
CA GLU A 125 4.25 -4.89 11.46
C GLU A 125 4.14 -4.74 9.94
N LEU A 126 3.65 -5.77 9.26
CA LEU A 126 3.29 -5.69 7.84
C LEU A 126 1.84 -5.30 7.67
N CYS A 127 1.62 -4.35 6.77
CA CYS A 127 0.30 -3.94 6.33
C CYS A 127 0.19 -4.09 4.81
N LEU A 128 -0.78 -4.87 4.35
CA LEU A 128 -1.06 -4.99 2.91
C LEU A 128 -1.96 -3.85 2.48
N LEU A 129 -1.46 -2.98 1.60
CA LEU A 129 -2.24 -1.90 0.99
C LEU A 129 -2.82 -2.42 -0.33
N LEU A 130 -4.04 -2.96 -0.27
CA LEU A 130 -4.69 -3.66 -1.37
C LEU A 130 -5.47 -2.68 -2.26
N ALA A 131 -4.97 -2.46 -3.48
CA ALA A 131 -5.76 -1.79 -4.50
C ALA A 131 -6.90 -2.71 -4.94
N ILE A 132 -8.13 -2.23 -4.84
CA ILE A 132 -9.34 -2.94 -5.24
C ILE A 132 -10.04 -2.17 -6.36
N ASP A 133 -10.47 -2.91 -7.40
CA ASP A 133 -11.30 -2.38 -8.47
C ASP A 133 -12.78 -2.43 -8.07
N GLU A 134 -13.63 -1.72 -8.83
CA GLU A 134 -15.10 -1.65 -8.59
C GLU A 134 -15.78 -3.02 -8.62
N GLN A 135 -15.17 -4.01 -9.29
CA GLN A 135 -15.63 -5.39 -9.38
C GLN A 135 -14.75 -6.34 -8.57
N GLY A 136 -14.13 -5.81 -7.51
CA GLY A 136 -13.19 -6.57 -6.69
C GLY A 136 -13.75 -7.92 -6.27
N PRO A 137 -12.89 -8.94 -6.16
CA PRO A 137 -13.31 -10.31 -5.90
C PRO A 137 -13.84 -10.45 -4.46
N ALA A 138 -15.13 -10.37 -4.30
CA ALA A 138 -15.77 -10.81 -3.05
C ALA A 138 -15.94 -12.33 -3.04
N SER A 139 -14.98 -13.08 -3.64
CA SER A 139 -15.09 -14.53 -3.64
C SER A 139 -14.77 -15.10 -2.25
N PRO A 140 -15.41 -16.21 -1.82
CA PRO A 140 -15.10 -16.85 -0.55
C PRO A 140 -13.63 -17.21 -0.40
N GLU A 141 -12.95 -17.60 -1.47
CA GLU A 141 -11.53 -17.96 -1.50
C GLU A 141 -10.65 -16.75 -1.23
N TYR A 142 -11.01 -15.59 -1.78
CA TYR A 142 -10.30 -14.33 -1.52
C TYR A 142 -10.43 -13.92 -0.05
N LEU A 143 -11.64 -13.95 0.50
CA LEU A 143 -11.88 -13.63 1.91
C LEU A 143 -11.15 -14.61 2.84
N ALA A 144 -11.17 -15.92 2.53
CA ALA A 144 -10.41 -16.93 3.27
C ALA A 144 -8.88 -16.66 3.21
N THR A 145 -8.38 -16.18 2.06
CA THR A 145 -6.98 -15.79 1.92
C THR A 145 -6.65 -14.59 2.80
N LEU A 146 -7.49 -13.56 2.80
CA LEU A 146 -7.32 -12.40 3.68
C LEU A 146 -7.33 -12.79 5.16
N ALA A 147 -8.26 -13.66 5.57
CA ALA A 147 -8.33 -14.17 6.94
C ALA A 147 -7.02 -14.85 7.34
N ARG A 148 -6.48 -15.75 6.51
CA ARG A 148 -5.20 -16.42 6.76
C ARG A 148 -4.02 -15.43 6.88
N LEU A 149 -3.98 -14.39 6.05
CA LEU A 149 -2.95 -13.35 6.09
C LEU A 149 -3.08 -12.54 7.39
N ARG A 150 -4.28 -12.20 7.80
CA ARG A 150 -4.56 -11.48 9.04
C ARG A 150 -4.23 -12.33 10.28
N ASP A 151 -4.58 -13.60 10.28
CA ASP A 151 -4.23 -14.56 11.35
C ASP A 151 -2.71 -14.72 11.51
N SER A 152 -1.93 -14.48 10.45
CA SER A 152 -0.47 -14.42 10.52
C SER A 152 0.08 -13.11 11.11
N GLY A 153 -0.79 -12.21 11.56
CA GLY A 153 -0.44 -10.91 12.17
C GLY A 153 -0.24 -9.77 11.18
N MET A 154 -0.58 -9.96 9.90
CA MET A 154 -0.60 -8.85 8.95
C MET A 154 -1.85 -7.98 9.15
N ARG A 155 -1.71 -6.68 8.89
CA ARG A 155 -2.83 -5.74 8.78
C ARG A 155 -3.26 -5.58 7.35
N ILE A 156 -4.53 -5.28 7.15
CA ILE A 156 -5.13 -5.11 5.82
C ILE A 156 -5.62 -3.66 5.69
N ALA A 157 -5.12 -2.98 4.66
CA ALA A 157 -5.57 -1.67 4.23
C ALA A 157 -6.22 -1.78 2.84
N LEU A 158 -7.49 -1.47 2.74
CA LEU A 158 -8.18 -1.43 1.45
C LEU A 158 -7.96 -0.08 0.78
N HIS A 159 -7.65 -0.08 -0.51
CA HIS A 159 -7.44 1.12 -1.31
C HIS A 159 -8.34 1.09 -2.55
N PRO A 160 -9.61 1.47 -2.42
CA PRO A 160 -10.51 1.59 -3.57
C PRO A 160 -10.02 2.67 -4.51
N GLN A 161 -10.02 2.39 -5.82
CA GLN A 161 -9.59 3.33 -6.85
C GLN A 161 -10.63 4.43 -7.10
N ARG A 162 -11.90 4.17 -6.74
CA ARG A 162 -13.01 5.11 -6.79
C ARG A 162 -13.85 4.97 -5.53
N ILE A 163 -14.52 6.04 -5.16
CA ILE A 163 -15.60 6.04 -4.17
C ILE A 163 -16.84 6.47 -4.94
N ASP A 164 -17.69 5.54 -5.25
CA ASP A 164 -19.00 5.86 -5.78
C ASP A 164 -19.97 6.19 -4.64
N THR A 165 -21.04 6.90 -4.97
CA THR A 165 -22.03 7.39 -4.01
C THR A 165 -22.77 6.26 -3.27
N ASP A 166 -22.72 5.04 -3.77
CA ASP A 166 -23.21 3.84 -3.11
C ASP A 166 -22.08 3.06 -2.42
N ALA A 167 -21.43 3.70 -1.47
CA ALA A 167 -20.41 3.09 -0.61
C ALA A 167 -20.87 1.79 0.11
N ARG A 168 -22.14 1.43 -0.01
CA ARG A 168 -22.73 0.21 0.55
C ARG A 168 -22.33 -1.06 -0.17
N GLN A 169 -21.85 -1.00 -1.42
CA GLN A 169 -21.50 -2.18 -2.20
C GLN A 169 -20.03 -2.59 -2.07
N CYS A 170 -19.23 -1.83 -1.35
CA CYS A 170 -17.79 -1.85 -1.61
C CYS A 170 -16.96 -2.78 -0.71
N PHE A 171 -17.50 -3.33 0.38
CA PHE A 171 -16.55 -3.85 1.35
C PHE A 171 -17.03 -5.13 2.03
N ALA A 172 -17.11 -6.23 1.26
CA ALA A 172 -17.29 -7.56 1.84
C ALA A 172 -16.18 -7.86 2.87
N GLU A 173 -14.98 -7.29 2.67
CA GLU A 173 -13.84 -7.36 3.58
C GLU A 173 -14.10 -6.63 4.90
N VAL A 174 -14.78 -5.49 4.85
CA VAL A 174 -15.19 -4.73 6.04
C VAL A 174 -16.28 -5.48 6.81
N ASP A 175 -17.28 -5.98 6.10
CA ASP A 175 -18.39 -6.75 6.70
C ASP A 175 -17.88 -8.06 7.34
N ALA A 176 -16.85 -8.68 6.74
CA ALA A 176 -16.17 -9.84 7.28
C ALA A 176 -15.18 -9.54 8.42
N GLY A 177 -15.00 -8.27 8.79
CA GLY A 177 -14.04 -7.85 9.82
C GLY A 177 -12.58 -8.05 9.42
N LEU A 178 -12.28 -8.06 8.13
CA LEU A 178 -10.94 -8.34 7.58
C LEU A 178 -10.14 -7.08 7.20
N CYS A 179 -10.66 -5.90 7.53
CA CYS A 179 -10.05 -4.62 7.20
C CYS A 179 -9.62 -3.87 8.47
N ASP A 180 -8.40 -3.33 8.49
CA ASP A 180 -7.89 -2.49 9.57
C ASP A 180 -7.82 -1.01 9.17
N PHE A 181 -7.60 -0.75 7.86
CA PHE A 181 -7.50 0.61 7.33
C PHE A 181 -8.26 0.76 6.02
N LEU A 182 -8.89 1.92 5.83
CA LEU A 182 -9.38 2.35 4.52
C LEU A 182 -8.50 3.48 4.00
N ALA A 183 -7.79 3.24 2.90
CA ALA A 183 -6.89 4.21 2.28
C ALA A 183 -7.54 4.89 1.08
N LEU A 184 -7.59 6.22 1.09
CA LEU A 184 -8.15 7.02 0.01
C LEU A 184 -7.09 7.92 -0.61
N GLY A 185 -7.02 7.98 -1.94
CA GLY A 185 -6.09 8.87 -2.63
C GLY A 185 -6.52 10.33 -2.53
N ALA A 186 -5.59 11.25 -2.27
CA ALA A 186 -5.87 12.69 -2.23
C ALA A 186 -6.47 13.23 -3.53
N ARG A 187 -6.28 12.56 -4.66
CA ARG A 187 -6.95 12.91 -5.93
C ARG A 187 -8.49 12.86 -5.84
N LEU A 188 -9.02 12.03 -4.95
CA LEU A 188 -10.44 11.98 -4.66
C LEU A 188 -10.91 13.22 -3.90
N LEU A 189 -9.99 13.99 -3.30
CA LEU A 189 -10.27 15.23 -2.59
C LEU A 189 -10.10 16.46 -3.48
N ALA A 190 -9.70 16.28 -4.75
CA ALA A 190 -9.42 17.39 -5.65
C ALA A 190 -10.64 18.32 -5.78
N PRO A 191 -10.41 19.65 -5.85
CA PRO A 191 -11.47 20.62 -5.98
C PRO A 191 -12.25 20.37 -7.27
N GLY A 192 -13.54 20.26 -7.12
CA GLY A 192 -14.52 20.12 -8.19
C GLY A 192 -15.63 21.15 -8.01
N PRO A 193 -16.70 21.12 -8.82
CA PRO A 193 -17.88 21.94 -8.58
C PRO A 193 -18.35 21.79 -7.12
N LEU A 194 -18.74 22.88 -6.48
CA LEU A 194 -19.15 22.94 -5.07
C LEU A 194 -20.11 21.80 -4.66
N THR A 195 -21.05 21.46 -5.54
CA THR A 195 -22.01 20.37 -5.31
C THR A 195 -21.35 19.00 -5.24
N ARG A 196 -20.32 18.74 -6.05
CA ARG A 196 -19.56 17.49 -6.05
C ARG A 196 -18.74 17.36 -4.76
N ASN A 197 -18.07 18.44 -4.36
CA ASN A 197 -17.28 18.49 -3.14
C ASN A 197 -18.12 18.25 -1.88
N LEU A 198 -19.32 18.84 -1.80
CA LEU A 198 -20.24 18.64 -0.68
C LEU A 198 -20.73 17.18 -0.59
N ARG A 199 -21.10 16.58 -1.73
CA ARG A 199 -21.52 15.17 -1.77
C ARG A 199 -20.38 14.24 -1.33
N GLN A 200 -19.21 14.45 -1.89
CA GLN A 200 -18.02 13.66 -1.59
C GLN A 200 -17.61 13.77 -0.11
N ARG A 201 -17.62 14.97 0.44
CA ARG A 201 -17.36 15.20 1.86
C ARG A 201 -18.36 14.45 2.75
N LYS A 202 -19.66 14.55 2.46
CA LYS A 202 -20.70 13.82 3.19
C LYS A 202 -20.52 12.30 3.08
N SER A 203 -20.12 11.80 1.91
CA SER A 203 -19.84 10.36 1.72
C SER A 203 -18.65 9.90 2.57
N ILE A 204 -17.57 10.68 2.62
CA ILE A 204 -16.41 10.38 3.46
C ILE A 204 -16.76 10.44 4.95
N GLU A 205 -17.52 11.45 5.38
CA GLU A 205 -17.97 11.56 6.78
C GLU A 205 -18.92 10.42 7.18
N TYR A 206 -19.79 9.99 6.28
CA TYR A 206 -20.67 8.84 6.48
C TYR A 206 -19.86 7.55 6.59
N LEU A 207 -18.94 7.34 5.63
CA LEU A 207 -18.04 6.19 5.61
C LEU A 207 -17.22 6.11 6.90
N ASN A 208 -16.65 7.23 7.35
CA ASN A 208 -15.90 7.28 8.60
C ASN A 208 -16.73 6.81 9.80
N ARG A 209 -18.00 7.19 9.90
CA ARG A 209 -18.88 6.73 11.00
C ARG A 209 -19.08 5.23 10.99
N LEU A 210 -19.22 4.62 9.81
CA LEU A 210 -19.31 3.16 9.67
C LEU A 210 -18.01 2.48 10.07
N LEU A 211 -16.87 3.02 9.64
CA LEU A 211 -15.55 2.45 9.90
C LEU A 211 -15.16 2.54 11.37
N VAL A 212 -15.44 3.68 12.01
CA VAL A 212 -15.18 3.86 13.46
C VAL A 212 -15.93 2.84 14.30
N ALA A 213 -17.16 2.48 13.90
CA ALA A 213 -17.94 1.45 14.60
C ALA A 213 -17.28 0.05 14.54
N GLN A 214 -16.36 -0.17 13.61
CA GLN A 214 -15.62 -1.41 13.39
C GLN A 214 -14.12 -1.29 13.71
N ASP A 215 -13.70 -0.19 14.37
CA ASP A 215 -12.30 0.12 14.68
C ASP A 215 -11.38 0.22 13.45
N ILE A 216 -11.95 0.62 12.30
CA ILE A 216 -11.21 0.81 11.05
C ILE A 216 -10.79 2.28 10.92
N GLN A 217 -9.51 2.51 10.66
CA GLN A 217 -8.94 3.85 10.56
C GLN A 217 -8.78 4.30 9.11
N MET A 218 -8.99 5.59 8.86
CA MET A 218 -8.86 6.16 7.51
C MET A 218 -7.45 6.72 7.28
N LEU A 219 -6.87 6.40 6.10
CA LEU A 219 -5.56 6.87 5.62
C LEU A 219 -5.74 7.69 4.34
N CYS A 220 -5.21 8.91 4.30
CA CYS A 220 -5.14 9.71 3.08
C CYS A 220 -3.78 9.50 2.38
N LEU A 221 -3.81 9.05 1.12
CA LEU A 221 -2.62 8.77 0.32
C LEU A 221 -2.34 9.86 -0.71
N ASN A 222 -1.05 10.09 -0.99
CA ASN A 222 -0.57 10.99 -2.04
C ASN A 222 -1.03 12.44 -1.86
N VAL A 223 -0.91 12.94 -0.64
CA VAL A 223 -1.07 14.36 -0.28
C VAL A 223 0.22 15.08 -0.67
N ASP A 224 0.24 15.67 -1.86
CA ASP A 224 1.46 16.23 -2.46
C ASP A 224 1.49 17.76 -2.46
N THR A 225 0.35 18.42 -2.18
CA THR A 225 0.22 19.88 -2.18
C THR A 225 -0.39 20.40 -0.88
N GLU A 226 -0.14 21.69 -0.58
CA GLU A 226 -0.76 22.36 0.57
C GLU A 226 -2.29 22.32 0.53
N GLU A 227 -2.89 22.50 -0.66
CA GLU A 227 -4.34 22.45 -0.82
C GLU A 227 -4.89 21.07 -0.44
N GLN A 228 -4.23 19.99 -0.91
CA GLN A 228 -4.61 18.63 -0.54
C GLN A 228 -4.44 18.37 0.96
N HIS A 229 -3.41 18.95 1.57
CA HIS A 229 -3.19 18.88 3.01
C HIS A 229 -4.33 19.52 3.78
N GLN A 230 -4.74 20.73 3.41
CA GLN A 230 -5.85 21.42 4.04
C GLN A 230 -7.16 20.64 3.92
N GLN A 231 -7.44 20.07 2.74
CA GLN A 231 -8.59 19.22 2.51
C GLN A 231 -8.55 17.93 3.35
N ALA A 232 -7.39 17.27 3.41
CA ALA A 232 -7.21 16.07 4.23
C ALA A 232 -7.36 16.37 5.74
N ASN A 233 -6.93 17.57 6.18
CA ASN A 233 -7.09 18.01 7.57
C ASN A 233 -8.55 18.30 7.95
N ALA A 234 -9.35 18.79 6.99
CA ALA A 234 -10.77 19.04 7.19
C ALA A 234 -11.64 17.78 7.22
N LEU A 235 -11.03 16.59 6.95
CA LEU A 235 -11.70 15.31 6.91
C LEU A 235 -11.17 14.37 8.01
N PRO A 236 -11.90 13.31 8.36
CA PRO A 236 -11.60 12.46 9.51
C PRO A 236 -10.49 11.42 9.25
N PHE A 237 -9.44 11.78 8.50
CA PHE A 237 -8.30 10.91 8.31
C PHE A 237 -7.43 10.84 9.58
N ALA A 238 -7.20 9.63 10.06
CA ALA A 238 -6.28 9.36 11.16
C ALA A 238 -4.82 9.48 10.72
N PHE A 239 -4.55 9.06 9.48
CA PHE A 239 -3.20 9.02 8.92
C PHE A 239 -3.12 9.71 7.56
N ARG A 240 -1.91 10.16 7.22
CA ARG A 240 -1.62 10.88 5.97
C ARG A 240 -0.29 10.46 5.40
N HIS A 241 -0.20 10.44 4.08
CA HIS A 241 0.99 10.08 3.32
C HIS A 241 1.08 10.93 2.06
N GLY A 242 2.27 11.42 1.73
CA GLY A 242 2.52 12.18 0.51
C GLY A 242 3.69 13.13 0.64
N ARG A 243 4.11 13.72 -0.48
CA ARG A 243 5.28 14.62 -0.55
C ARG A 243 5.15 15.89 0.28
N HIS A 244 3.93 16.29 0.62
CA HIS A 244 3.72 17.41 1.53
C HIS A 244 4.35 17.17 2.92
N TYR A 245 4.40 15.92 3.38
CA TYR A 245 4.92 15.57 4.72
C TYR A 245 6.39 15.17 4.70
N SER A 246 6.82 14.46 3.68
CA SER A 246 8.22 14.06 3.50
C SER A 246 8.47 13.62 2.07
N GLU A 247 9.73 13.74 1.64
CA GLU A 247 10.17 13.08 0.42
C GLU A 247 10.39 11.58 0.68
N PRO A 248 10.18 10.73 -0.33
CA PRO A 248 10.53 9.32 -0.25
C PRO A 248 12.04 9.17 -0.01
N PHE A 249 12.43 8.40 0.98
CA PHE A 249 13.84 8.11 1.25
C PHE A 249 14.19 6.69 0.81
N GLN A 250 15.44 6.52 0.40
CA GLN A 250 15.97 5.20 0.08
C GLN A 250 16.16 4.42 1.37
N ALA A 251 15.45 3.29 1.51
CA ALA A 251 15.53 2.44 2.70
C ALA A 251 16.86 1.68 2.78
N TRP A 252 17.73 1.82 1.77
CA TRP A 252 19.02 1.15 1.69
C TRP A 252 20.07 2.00 1.00
N PRO A 253 21.05 2.51 1.71
CA PRO A 253 22.29 2.97 1.14
C PRO A 253 23.42 2.00 1.50
N PHE A 254 23.47 0.79 0.96
CA PHE A 254 24.72 0.07 0.93
C PHE A 254 25.36 0.26 -0.45
N SER A 255 26.15 1.29 -0.59
CA SER A 255 27.40 1.14 -1.30
C SER A 255 28.17 0.04 -0.54
N ALA A 256 28.26 -1.15 -1.10
CA ALA A 256 29.27 -2.11 -0.68
C ALA A 256 30.58 -1.32 -0.73
N GLY A 257 31.11 -1.03 0.45
CA GLY A 257 32.46 -0.52 0.55
C GLY A 257 33.37 -1.52 -0.16
N THR A 258 34.09 -1.00 -1.09
CA THR A 258 35.22 -1.64 -1.77
C THR A 258 36.17 -2.29 -0.78
#